data_771870593ba51d4a6387d815499a82f3
#
_entry.id   771870593ba51d4a6387d815499a82f3
#
_cell.length_a   1.000
_cell.length_b   1.000
_cell.length_c   1.000
_cell.angle_alpha   90.00
_cell.angle_beta   90.00
_cell.angle_gamma   90.00
#
_symmetry.space_group_name_H-M   'P 1'
#
loop_
_entity.id
_entity.type
_entity.pdbx_description
1 polymer ?
#
loop_
_entity_poly.entity_id
_entity_poly.type
_entity_poly.pdbx_seq_one_letter_code
_entity_poly.pdbx_strand_id
1 'polypeptide(L)'
;MRLNRLQQLIVLAFFAAVGCLRAQTAAPTPPKGPLSPIWEARLSAFDEANYNPAVEALISHFESSTGHKLAPGPKGKVGLKIYSDSGPGMATPVPLVKAVIAALERRGFQQKNIFLVGLNQLRLRMTGYLPSLVTGTSPFEGHPIYVLESGRYYDPVWFYDSPLPQRFDPIFAEQQTRDFSNTSTKDEDRKSFLATPLFLDADFWINLPVYTDHSMLGVNGALVNATLWNASNTARFFRSPANAPAAVAEMSAIPELRQTWMFTIASLEHYQFIGGPFFNSLYSASEPLVWLSTDPVIMDALMRERIDRLRKRNGFEPLSEEIRTLEFAETLGVGSTRIKAAKFIDVYP
;
A
#
# COMPACT_ATOMS: atom_id res chain seq x y z
N MET A 1 38.58 11.18 52.20
CA MET A 1 37.76 12.34 52.55
C MET A 1 36.38 11.85 52.96
N ARG A 2 36.00 11.88 54.23
CA ARG A 2 34.69 11.35 54.71
C ARG A 2 33.66 12.48 54.59
N LEU A 3 32.67 12.29 53.78
CA LEU A 3 31.53 13.22 53.66
C LEU A 3 30.81 13.37 55.00
N ASN A 4 30.50 14.60 55.38
CA ASN A 4 29.84 14.97 56.64
C ASN A 4 28.37 14.50 56.57
N ARG A 5 27.76 14.09 57.69
CA ARG A 5 26.37 13.56 57.75
C ARG A 5 25.34 14.45 57.05
N LEU A 6 25.57 15.76 57.06
CA LEU A 6 24.69 16.71 56.37
C LEU A 6 24.79 16.59 54.85
N GLN A 7 25.98 16.31 54.31
CA GLN A 7 26.18 16.08 52.85
C GLN A 7 25.57 14.76 52.38
N GLN A 8 25.59 13.75 53.24
CA GLN A 8 24.94 12.46 52.93
C GLN A 8 23.42 12.58 52.91
N LEU A 9 22.82 13.39 53.78
CA LEU A 9 21.37 13.68 53.76
C LEU A 9 20.95 14.48 52.55
N ILE A 10 21.73 15.43 52.06
CA ILE A 10 21.44 16.20 50.84
C ILE A 10 21.51 15.31 49.61
N VAL A 11 22.50 14.40 49.51
CA VAL A 11 22.61 13.45 48.38
C VAL A 11 21.44 12.48 48.38
N LEU A 12 21.01 11.97 49.55
CA LEU A 12 19.84 11.08 49.64
C LEU A 12 18.54 11.82 49.32
N ALA A 13 18.39 13.08 49.71
CA ALA A 13 17.22 13.90 49.35
C ALA A 13 17.16 14.21 47.84
N PHE A 14 18.33 14.41 47.20
CA PHE A 14 18.38 14.62 45.75
C PHE A 14 18.02 13.37 44.97
N PHE A 15 18.44 12.18 45.40
CA PHE A 15 18.04 10.92 44.77
C PHE A 15 16.57 10.56 45.03
N ALA A 16 16.00 10.92 46.15
CA ALA A 16 14.58 10.74 46.43
C ALA A 16 13.69 11.70 45.59
N ALA A 17 14.12 12.93 45.36
CA ALA A 17 13.40 13.91 44.54
C ALA A 17 13.43 13.58 43.03
N VAL A 18 14.53 12.99 42.54
CA VAL A 18 14.64 12.54 41.15
C VAL A 18 13.85 11.24 40.90
N GLY A 19 13.59 10.43 41.95
CA GLY A 19 12.79 9.21 41.86
C GLY A 19 11.28 9.42 41.79
N CYS A 20 10.76 10.59 42.18
CA CYS A 20 9.31 10.89 42.19
C CYS A 20 8.80 11.64 40.96
N LEU A 21 9.66 12.04 40.04
CA LEU A 21 9.25 12.61 38.73
C LEU A 21 9.32 11.58 37.62
N ARG A 22 8.88 10.33 37.87
CA ARG A 22 8.24 9.53 36.84
C ARG A 22 6.84 10.10 36.67
N ALA A 23 6.74 11.15 35.88
CA ALA A 23 5.49 11.44 35.21
C ALA A 23 5.07 10.14 34.55
N GLN A 24 3.99 9.53 35.02
CA GLN A 24 3.21 8.61 34.22
C GLN A 24 2.78 9.45 33.01
N THR A 25 3.60 9.44 31.95
CA THR A 25 3.11 9.79 30.65
C THR A 25 2.03 8.76 30.37
N ALA A 26 0.78 9.15 30.65
CA ALA A 26 -0.37 8.44 30.15
C ALA A 26 -0.05 8.13 28.68
N ALA A 27 -0.15 6.84 28.29
CA ALA A 27 0.01 6.47 26.90
C ALA A 27 -0.82 7.45 26.08
N PRO A 28 -0.27 8.09 25.03
CA PRO A 28 -1.01 9.07 24.27
C PRO A 28 -2.32 8.42 23.87
N THR A 29 -3.40 8.99 24.34
CA THR A 29 -4.75 8.56 23.94
C THR A 29 -4.74 8.73 22.44
N PRO A 30 -4.95 7.65 21.64
CA PRO A 30 -4.91 7.77 20.18
C PRO A 30 -5.89 8.88 19.81
N PRO A 31 -5.50 9.81 18.95
CA PRO A 31 -6.35 10.93 18.59
C PRO A 31 -7.69 10.36 18.15
N LYS A 32 -8.80 10.93 18.66
CA LYS A 32 -10.14 10.69 18.13
C LYS A 32 -10.17 11.33 16.75
N GLY A 33 -9.49 10.70 15.77
CA GLY A 33 -9.56 11.11 14.39
C GLY A 33 -10.99 10.95 13.87
N PRO A 34 -11.35 11.70 12.84
CA PRO A 34 -12.63 11.53 12.19
C PRO A 34 -12.79 10.08 11.74
N LEU A 35 -14.05 9.61 11.72
CA LEU A 35 -14.39 8.28 11.21
C LEU A 35 -13.91 8.17 9.76
N SER A 36 -13.14 7.12 9.46
CA SER A 36 -12.66 6.85 8.11
C SER A 36 -13.84 6.37 7.25
N PRO A 37 -14.27 7.12 6.23
CA PRO A 37 -15.37 6.70 5.38
C PRO A 37 -14.92 5.58 4.44
N ILE A 38 -15.79 4.60 4.28
CA ILE A 38 -15.73 3.58 3.24
C ILE A 38 -16.97 3.76 2.38
N TRP A 39 -16.82 4.27 1.19
CA TRP A 39 -17.88 4.27 0.21
C TRP A 39 -17.94 2.88 -0.44
N GLU A 40 -19.10 2.24 -0.34
CA GLU A 40 -19.30 0.88 -0.83
C GLU A 40 -20.35 0.88 -1.94
N ALA A 41 -20.03 0.29 -3.07
CA ALA A 41 -21.00 -0.01 -4.14
C ALA A 41 -21.13 -1.51 -4.34
N ARG A 42 -22.36 -1.97 -4.56
CA ARG A 42 -22.65 -3.36 -4.86
C ARG A 42 -22.79 -3.57 -6.36
N LEU A 43 -22.14 -4.61 -6.88
CA LEU A 43 -22.21 -5.01 -8.28
C LEU A 43 -23.22 -6.15 -8.48
N SER A 44 -23.90 -6.17 -9.62
CA SER A 44 -24.71 -7.32 -10.04
C SER A 44 -23.89 -8.36 -10.80
N ALA A 45 -22.82 -7.92 -11.48
CA ALA A 45 -21.86 -8.76 -12.18
C ALA A 45 -20.50 -8.05 -12.26
N PHE A 46 -19.44 -8.81 -12.52
CA PHE A 46 -18.06 -8.29 -12.62
C PHE A 46 -17.68 -7.97 -14.08
N ASP A 47 -18.44 -7.09 -14.70
CA ASP A 47 -18.23 -6.63 -16.07
C ASP A 47 -18.21 -5.10 -16.18
N GLU A 48 -17.82 -4.57 -17.33
CA GLU A 48 -17.72 -3.14 -17.56
C GLU A 48 -19.07 -2.42 -17.39
N ALA A 49 -20.19 -3.06 -17.74
CA ALA A 49 -21.52 -2.48 -17.64
C ALA A 49 -21.91 -2.21 -16.18
N ASN A 50 -21.44 -3.02 -15.23
CA ASN A 50 -21.69 -2.87 -13.81
C ASN A 50 -20.61 -2.03 -13.10
N TYR A 51 -19.33 -2.16 -13.48
CA TYR A 51 -18.27 -1.36 -12.90
C TYR A 51 -18.40 0.13 -13.24
N ASN A 52 -18.76 0.48 -14.49
CA ASN A 52 -18.82 1.88 -14.91
C ASN A 52 -19.76 2.74 -14.05
N PRO A 53 -21.04 2.40 -13.83
CA PRO A 53 -21.91 3.20 -12.99
C PRO A 53 -21.50 3.16 -11.52
N ALA A 54 -21.02 2.02 -11.00
CA ALA A 54 -20.59 1.88 -9.62
C ALA A 54 -19.38 2.77 -9.30
N VAL A 55 -18.35 2.76 -10.14
CA VAL A 55 -17.16 3.62 -9.98
C VAL A 55 -17.51 5.09 -10.12
N GLU A 56 -18.36 5.45 -11.08
CA GLU A 56 -18.82 6.84 -11.23
C GLU A 56 -19.56 7.34 -9.99
N ALA A 57 -20.45 6.51 -9.45
CA ALA A 57 -21.19 6.86 -8.23
C ALA A 57 -20.24 6.99 -7.03
N LEU A 58 -19.29 6.07 -6.84
CA LEU A 58 -18.29 6.12 -5.77
C LEU A 58 -17.46 7.41 -5.84
N ILE A 59 -16.93 7.75 -7.01
CA ILE A 59 -16.12 8.96 -7.20
C ILE A 59 -16.97 10.22 -6.99
N SER A 60 -18.19 10.27 -7.51
CA SER A 60 -19.09 11.40 -7.32
C SER A 60 -19.47 11.63 -5.85
N HIS A 61 -19.68 10.55 -5.10
CA HIS A 61 -19.90 10.63 -3.65
C HIS A 61 -18.65 11.08 -2.89
N PHE A 62 -17.47 10.60 -3.28
CA PHE A 62 -16.21 11.10 -2.73
C PHE A 62 -16.08 12.61 -2.97
N GLU A 63 -16.26 13.07 -4.22
CA GLU A 63 -16.16 14.49 -4.59
C GLU A 63 -17.14 15.38 -3.82
N SER A 64 -18.39 14.93 -3.68
CA SER A 64 -19.44 15.68 -2.97
C SER A 64 -19.22 15.74 -1.46
N SER A 65 -18.72 14.66 -0.86
CA SER A 65 -18.54 14.59 0.59
C SER A 65 -17.24 15.21 1.08
N THR A 66 -16.20 15.24 0.24
CA THR A 66 -14.89 15.81 0.60
C THR A 66 -14.67 17.23 0.05
N GLY A 67 -15.42 17.64 -0.97
CA GLY A 67 -15.19 18.86 -1.73
C GLY A 67 -14.02 18.77 -2.72
N HIS A 68 -13.28 17.66 -2.74
CA HIS A 68 -12.18 17.44 -3.68
C HIS A 68 -12.71 16.94 -5.02
N LYS A 69 -12.63 17.78 -6.04
CA LYS A 69 -12.98 17.38 -7.41
C LYS A 69 -11.76 16.78 -8.12
N LEU A 70 -11.97 15.67 -8.81
CA LEU A 70 -10.96 15.06 -9.67
C LEU A 70 -10.92 15.84 -11.00
N ALA A 71 -9.99 16.75 -11.12
CA ALA A 71 -9.78 17.53 -12.34
C ALA A 71 -8.28 17.60 -12.66
N PRO A 72 -7.91 17.80 -13.93
CA PRO A 72 -6.53 18.07 -14.30
C PRO A 72 -5.99 19.30 -13.57
N GLY A 73 -4.90 19.11 -12.83
CA GLY A 73 -4.17 20.17 -12.16
C GLY A 73 -3.01 20.71 -13.03
N PRO A 74 -1.99 21.30 -12.42
CA PRO A 74 -0.88 21.93 -13.14
C PRO A 74 -0.09 20.96 -14.02
N LYS A 75 0.01 19.67 -13.66
CA LYS A 75 0.68 18.63 -14.45
C LYS A 75 -0.25 18.01 -15.49
N GLY A 76 -1.55 18.13 -15.29
CA GLY A 76 -2.59 17.58 -16.16
C GLY A 76 -2.60 16.05 -16.24
N LYS A 77 -1.89 15.35 -15.32
CA LYS A 77 -1.69 13.90 -15.35
C LYS A 77 -2.22 13.22 -14.10
N VAL A 78 -2.68 11.99 -14.26
CA VAL A 78 -3.10 11.11 -13.15
C VAL A 78 -2.49 9.73 -13.30
N GLY A 79 -2.02 9.17 -12.18
CA GLY A 79 -1.44 7.83 -12.12
C GLY A 79 -2.42 6.80 -11.54
N LEU A 80 -2.46 5.60 -12.12
CA LEU A 80 -3.20 4.46 -11.62
C LEU A 80 -2.22 3.36 -11.21
N LYS A 81 -2.06 3.12 -9.89
CA LYS A 81 -1.22 2.04 -9.39
C LYS A 81 -2.02 0.75 -9.38
N ILE A 82 -1.77 -0.11 -10.33
CA ILE A 82 -2.40 -1.44 -10.44
C ILE A 82 -1.55 -2.52 -9.79
N TYR A 83 -2.18 -3.66 -9.51
CA TYR A 83 -1.52 -4.86 -9.00
C TYR A 83 -1.71 -6.02 -9.98
N SER A 84 -0.63 -6.73 -10.32
CA SER A 84 -0.66 -7.88 -11.23
C SER A 84 0.23 -9.05 -10.79
N ASP A 85 0.99 -8.89 -9.71
CA ASP A 85 2.12 -9.76 -9.40
C ASP A 85 1.72 -11.15 -8.88
N SER A 86 0.50 -11.31 -8.37
CA SER A 86 -0.08 -12.63 -8.07
C SER A 86 -0.46 -13.45 -9.32
N GLY A 87 -0.50 -12.81 -10.49
CA GLY A 87 -0.83 -13.43 -11.77
C GLY A 87 -2.32 -13.47 -12.09
N PRO A 88 -2.71 -14.20 -13.15
CA PRO A 88 -4.11 -14.34 -13.55
C PRO A 88 -4.99 -14.86 -12.42
N GLY A 89 -6.18 -14.27 -12.26
CA GLY A 89 -7.12 -14.62 -11.19
C GLY A 89 -6.94 -13.84 -9.89
N MET A 90 -5.81 -13.13 -9.72
CA MET A 90 -5.54 -12.31 -8.55
C MET A 90 -4.77 -11.03 -8.95
N ALA A 91 -5.33 -10.31 -9.89
CA ALA A 91 -4.84 -9.00 -10.34
C ALA A 91 -5.96 -7.98 -10.22
N THR A 92 -5.62 -6.70 -10.23
CA THR A 92 -6.63 -5.63 -10.34
C THR A 92 -7.54 -5.94 -11.54
N PRO A 93 -8.86 -5.98 -11.38
CA PRO A 93 -9.77 -6.33 -12.50
C PRO A 93 -9.68 -5.29 -13.61
N VAL A 94 -9.49 -5.77 -14.84
CA VAL A 94 -9.45 -4.89 -16.03
C VAL A 94 -10.72 -4.05 -16.15
N PRO A 95 -11.95 -4.58 -15.94
CA PRO A 95 -13.17 -3.77 -15.98
C PRO A 95 -13.19 -2.64 -14.95
N LEU A 96 -12.64 -2.86 -13.75
CA LEU A 96 -12.50 -1.80 -12.74
C LEU A 96 -11.58 -0.68 -13.24
N VAL A 97 -10.42 -1.02 -13.80
CA VAL A 97 -9.46 -0.02 -14.31
C VAL A 97 -10.07 0.78 -15.45
N LYS A 98 -10.76 0.14 -16.38
CA LYS A 98 -11.49 0.82 -17.46
C LYS A 98 -12.56 1.78 -16.93
N ALA A 99 -13.31 1.37 -15.92
CA ALA A 99 -14.31 2.21 -15.28
C ALA A 99 -13.69 3.45 -14.62
N VAL A 100 -12.54 3.30 -13.94
CA VAL A 100 -11.79 4.42 -13.36
C VAL A 100 -11.26 5.35 -14.46
N ILE A 101 -10.71 4.82 -15.53
CA ILE A 101 -10.26 5.58 -16.70
C ILE A 101 -11.42 6.40 -17.28
N ALA A 102 -12.55 5.76 -17.57
CA ALA A 102 -13.72 6.41 -18.12
C ALA A 102 -14.25 7.53 -17.20
N ALA A 103 -14.21 7.34 -15.88
CA ALA A 103 -14.58 8.36 -14.91
C ALA A 103 -13.62 9.57 -14.92
N LEU A 104 -12.32 9.34 -15.11
CA LEU A 104 -11.30 10.38 -15.22
C LEU A 104 -11.39 11.14 -16.55
N GLU A 105 -11.65 10.46 -17.67
CA GLU A 105 -11.86 11.07 -18.97
C GLU A 105 -13.08 12.00 -18.96
N ARG A 106 -14.20 11.58 -18.33
CA ARG A 106 -15.38 12.46 -18.13
C ARG A 106 -15.05 13.72 -17.31
N ARG A 107 -14.01 13.68 -16.47
CA ARG A 107 -13.50 14.79 -15.67
C ARG A 107 -12.43 15.63 -16.37
N GLY A 108 -12.20 15.37 -17.67
CA GLY A 108 -11.35 16.19 -18.54
C GLY A 108 -9.89 15.71 -18.66
N PHE A 109 -9.52 14.57 -18.08
CA PHE A 109 -8.18 14.01 -18.34
C PHE A 109 -8.09 13.45 -19.75
N GLN A 110 -7.02 13.80 -20.44
CA GLN A 110 -6.75 13.25 -21.78
C GLN A 110 -6.18 11.84 -21.66
N GLN A 111 -6.50 10.95 -22.60
CA GLN A 111 -6.06 9.56 -22.65
C GLN A 111 -4.55 9.39 -22.40
N LYS A 112 -3.69 10.17 -23.06
CA LYS A 112 -2.24 10.13 -22.90
C LYS A 112 -1.73 10.58 -21.51
N ASN A 113 -2.58 11.21 -20.73
CA ASN A 113 -2.27 11.76 -19.41
C ASN A 113 -2.80 10.91 -18.25
N ILE A 114 -3.53 9.85 -18.54
CA ILE A 114 -3.91 8.80 -17.59
C ILE A 114 -2.94 7.66 -17.78
N PHE A 115 -2.02 7.43 -16.86
CA PHE A 115 -1.03 6.37 -16.99
C PHE A 115 -1.16 5.31 -15.91
N LEU A 116 -0.90 4.06 -16.29
CA LEU A 116 -0.90 2.92 -15.40
C LEU A 116 0.52 2.64 -14.90
N VAL A 117 0.65 2.21 -13.66
CA VAL A 117 1.93 1.79 -13.07
C VAL A 117 1.79 0.37 -12.55
N GLY A 118 2.59 -0.54 -13.09
CA GLY A 118 2.67 -1.94 -12.67
C GLY A 118 4.12 -2.41 -12.53
N LEU A 119 4.35 -3.44 -11.74
CA LEU A 119 5.72 -3.86 -11.41
C LEU A 119 6.33 -4.74 -12.50
N ASN A 120 5.75 -5.90 -12.78
CA ASN A 120 6.36 -6.95 -13.59
C ASN A 120 5.75 -7.04 -14.98
N GLN A 121 6.59 -6.98 -16.02
CA GLN A 121 6.15 -6.99 -17.41
C GLN A 121 5.42 -8.28 -17.81
N LEU A 122 5.93 -9.43 -17.40
CA LEU A 122 5.30 -10.71 -17.73
C LEU A 122 3.92 -10.83 -17.08
N ARG A 123 3.81 -10.44 -15.82
CA ARG A 123 2.54 -10.45 -15.09
C ARG A 123 1.51 -9.52 -15.72
N LEU A 124 1.91 -8.32 -16.11
CA LEU A 124 1.05 -7.39 -16.85
C LEU A 124 0.53 -7.97 -18.16
N ARG A 125 1.34 -8.75 -18.88
CA ARG A 125 0.90 -9.46 -20.09
C ARG A 125 -0.11 -10.57 -19.76
N MET A 126 0.19 -11.38 -18.76
CA MET A 126 -0.67 -12.50 -18.34
C MET A 126 -2.03 -12.03 -17.81
N THR A 127 -2.12 -10.81 -17.30
CA THR A 127 -3.34 -10.23 -16.71
C THR A 127 -4.08 -9.28 -17.65
N GLY A 128 -3.63 -9.16 -18.91
CA GLY A 128 -4.36 -8.42 -19.97
C GLY A 128 -4.04 -6.93 -20.05
N TYR A 129 -3.07 -6.43 -19.28
CA TYR A 129 -2.67 -5.02 -19.32
C TYR A 129 -1.66 -4.69 -20.43
N LEU A 130 -0.90 -5.68 -20.86
CA LEU A 130 0.01 -5.57 -22.00
C LEU A 130 -0.34 -6.61 -23.06
N PRO A 131 -0.10 -6.34 -24.34
CA PRO A 131 -0.34 -7.31 -25.39
C PRO A 131 0.55 -8.55 -25.21
N SER A 132 0.14 -9.66 -25.84
CA SER A 132 0.94 -10.89 -25.87
C SER A 132 2.33 -10.67 -26.48
N LEU A 133 3.25 -11.62 -26.28
CA LEU A 133 4.70 -11.49 -26.51
C LEU A 133 5.17 -11.01 -27.88
N VAL A 134 4.28 -10.94 -28.88
CA VAL A 134 4.68 -10.71 -30.28
C VAL A 134 4.85 -9.23 -30.66
N THR A 135 4.32 -8.31 -29.90
CA THR A 135 4.32 -6.88 -30.23
C THR A 135 4.71 -6.05 -29.02
N GLY A 136 5.81 -5.34 -29.06
CA GLY A 136 6.32 -4.36 -28.11
C GLY A 136 5.47 -3.91 -26.92
N THR A 137 5.86 -2.87 -26.25
CA THR A 137 5.01 -2.20 -25.22
C THR A 137 3.97 -1.36 -25.93
N SER A 138 2.80 -1.91 -26.17
CA SER A 138 1.65 -1.15 -26.61
C SER A 138 0.97 -0.51 -25.40
N PRO A 139 0.46 0.71 -25.48
CA PRO A 139 -0.32 1.30 -24.40
C PRO A 139 -1.60 0.49 -24.16
N PHE A 140 -2.07 0.48 -22.93
CA PHE A 140 -3.34 -0.13 -22.55
C PHE A 140 -4.49 0.73 -23.09
N GLU A 141 -5.14 0.30 -24.17
CA GLU A 141 -6.21 1.06 -24.82
C GLU A 141 -5.84 2.54 -25.10
N GLY A 142 -4.58 2.80 -25.43
CA GLY A 142 -4.05 4.14 -25.67
C GLY A 142 -3.47 4.86 -24.44
N HIS A 143 -3.61 4.27 -23.25
CA HIS A 143 -3.06 4.81 -22.00
C HIS A 143 -1.63 4.30 -21.77
N PRO A 144 -0.66 5.16 -21.41
CA PRO A 144 0.71 4.73 -21.13
C PRO A 144 0.75 3.73 -19.96
N ILE A 145 1.59 2.69 -20.08
CA ILE A 145 1.90 1.79 -18.97
C ILE A 145 3.38 1.92 -18.61
N TYR A 146 3.63 2.19 -17.34
CA TYR A 146 4.97 2.26 -16.77
C TYR A 146 5.28 0.96 -16.04
N VAL A 147 6.22 0.20 -16.63
CA VAL A 147 6.67 -1.10 -16.10
C VAL A 147 7.89 -0.85 -15.23
N LEU A 148 7.74 -0.99 -13.93
CA LEU A 148 8.77 -0.62 -12.95
C LEU A 148 10.01 -1.51 -13.01
N GLU A 149 9.85 -2.79 -13.35
CA GLU A 149 10.95 -3.74 -13.55
C GLU A 149 11.98 -3.26 -14.57
N SER A 150 11.60 -2.36 -15.48
CA SER A 150 12.51 -1.77 -16.45
C SER A 150 13.60 -0.88 -15.83
N GLY A 151 13.44 -0.48 -14.58
CA GLY A 151 14.35 0.39 -13.85
C GLY A 151 14.30 1.87 -14.26
N ARG A 152 13.53 2.23 -15.31
CA ARG A 152 13.51 3.59 -15.90
C ARG A 152 12.82 4.64 -15.07
N TYR A 153 11.98 4.22 -14.11
CA TYR A 153 11.08 5.08 -13.35
C TYR A 153 11.58 5.32 -11.93
N TYR A 154 12.83 4.98 -11.64
CA TYR A 154 13.49 5.22 -10.37
C TYR A 154 14.50 6.35 -10.52
N ASP A 155 14.40 7.33 -9.63
CA ASP A 155 15.35 8.43 -9.54
C ASP A 155 16.34 8.17 -8.38
N PRO A 156 17.66 8.34 -8.59
CA PRO A 156 18.66 8.08 -7.55
C PRO A 156 18.51 8.94 -6.29
N VAL A 157 17.79 10.05 -6.36
CA VAL A 157 17.54 10.94 -5.22
C VAL A 157 16.37 10.47 -4.35
N TRP A 158 15.41 9.74 -4.95
CA TRP A 158 14.19 9.28 -4.29
C TRP A 158 14.31 7.83 -3.85
N PHE A 159 14.77 7.61 -2.62
CA PHE A 159 14.93 6.28 -2.05
C PHE A 159 14.53 6.24 -0.59
N TYR A 160 14.10 5.07 -0.16
CA TYR A 160 13.96 4.70 1.23
C TYR A 160 15.29 4.10 1.71
N ASP A 161 15.95 4.77 2.66
CA ASP A 161 17.18 4.30 3.27
C ASP A 161 16.88 3.48 4.52
N SER A 162 17.21 2.21 4.48
CA SER A 162 17.12 1.35 5.63
C SER A 162 18.37 0.48 5.75
N PRO A 163 19.06 0.51 6.88
CA PRO A 163 20.25 -0.31 7.10
C PRO A 163 19.95 -1.81 7.17
N LEU A 164 18.68 -2.20 7.26
CA LEU A 164 18.26 -3.57 7.54
C LEU A 164 17.34 -4.13 6.46
N PRO A 165 17.56 -5.39 6.10
CA PRO A 165 18.85 -6.07 6.00
C PRO A 165 19.61 -5.59 4.77
N GLN A 166 20.91 -5.84 4.73
CA GLN A 166 21.69 -5.59 3.51
C GLN A 166 21.16 -6.46 2.36
N ARG A 167 21.38 -6.01 1.13
CA ARG A 167 20.97 -6.69 -0.10
C ARG A 167 21.69 -8.03 -0.28
N PHE A 168 21.40 -9.00 0.53
CA PHE A 168 21.81 -10.36 0.26
C PHE A 168 20.57 -11.14 -0.20
N ASP A 169 20.35 -11.16 -1.50
CA ASP A 169 19.30 -11.99 -2.09
C ASP A 169 19.95 -13.28 -2.61
N PRO A 170 19.68 -14.43 -1.97
CA PRO A 170 20.25 -15.71 -2.40
C PRO A 170 19.74 -16.17 -3.76
N ILE A 171 18.68 -15.55 -4.30
CA ILE A 171 18.13 -15.86 -5.63
C ILE A 171 19.02 -15.26 -6.74
N PHE A 172 19.71 -14.15 -6.45
CA PHE A 172 20.64 -13.52 -7.40
C PHE A 172 22.08 -13.93 -7.11
N ALA A 173 22.42 -15.15 -7.50
CA ALA A 173 23.76 -15.73 -7.32
C ALA A 173 24.88 -14.87 -7.91
N GLU A 174 24.63 -14.12 -8.97
CA GLU A 174 25.56 -13.17 -9.58
C GLU A 174 26.00 -12.07 -8.61
N GLN A 175 25.19 -11.75 -7.62
CA GLN A 175 25.52 -10.74 -6.62
C GLN A 175 26.43 -11.29 -5.51
N GLN A 176 26.57 -12.59 -5.38
CA GLN A 176 27.49 -13.21 -4.43
C GLN A 176 28.97 -12.98 -4.80
N THR A 177 29.27 -12.65 -6.04
CA THR A 177 30.63 -12.35 -6.54
C THR A 177 30.99 -10.87 -6.41
N ARG A 178 30.07 -10.00 -6.02
CA ARG A 178 30.39 -8.59 -5.76
C ARG A 178 31.28 -8.47 -4.54
N ASP A 179 32.35 -7.72 -4.73
CA ASP A 179 33.27 -7.38 -3.66
C ASP A 179 32.58 -6.47 -2.63
N PHE A 180 32.11 -7.08 -1.53
CA PHE A 180 31.49 -6.36 -0.41
C PHE A 180 32.45 -5.42 0.33
N SER A 181 33.71 -5.35 -0.06
CA SER A 181 34.67 -4.39 0.47
C SER A 181 34.49 -2.99 -0.09
N ASN A 182 33.77 -2.86 -1.22
CA ASN A 182 33.52 -1.56 -1.82
C ASN A 182 32.38 -0.81 -1.07
N THR A 183 32.73 0.32 -0.47
CA THR A 183 31.81 1.13 0.35
C THR A 183 30.60 1.65 -0.45
N SER A 184 30.77 1.97 -1.73
CA SER A 184 29.68 2.46 -2.60
C SER A 184 28.60 1.39 -2.83
N THR A 185 28.98 0.14 -3.00
CA THR A 185 28.06 -0.98 -3.15
C THR A 185 27.21 -1.21 -1.90
N LYS A 186 27.83 -1.04 -0.72
CA LYS A 186 27.12 -1.18 0.58
C LYS A 186 26.08 -0.08 0.78
N ASP A 187 26.38 1.14 0.36
CA ASP A 187 25.45 2.26 0.45
C ASP A 187 24.26 2.09 -0.49
N GLU A 188 24.47 1.62 -1.71
CA GLU A 188 23.39 1.29 -2.65
C GLU A 188 22.52 0.12 -2.14
N ASP A 189 23.13 -0.87 -1.49
CA ASP A 189 22.41 -2.03 -0.96
C ASP A 189 21.41 -1.67 0.17
N ARG A 190 21.56 -0.50 0.79
CA ARG A 190 20.63 0.03 1.80
C ARG A 190 19.45 0.77 1.20
N LYS A 191 19.51 1.13 -0.07
CA LYS A 191 18.52 1.98 -0.74
C LYS A 191 17.47 1.13 -1.45
N SER A 192 16.20 1.50 -1.25
CA SER A 192 15.09 1.04 -2.07
C SER A 192 14.52 2.25 -2.79
N PHE A 193 14.76 2.33 -4.11
CA PHE A 193 14.35 3.47 -4.91
C PHE A 193 12.84 3.43 -5.13
N LEU A 194 12.18 4.58 -4.92
CA LEU A 194 10.75 4.73 -5.13
C LEU A 194 10.46 5.09 -6.58
N ALA A 195 9.43 4.51 -7.14
CA ALA A 195 8.98 4.89 -8.48
C ALA A 195 8.34 6.28 -8.45
N THR A 196 8.99 7.23 -9.09
CA THR A 196 8.66 8.66 -9.03
C THR A 196 7.41 9.09 -9.81
N PRO A 197 6.93 8.41 -10.88
CA PRO A 197 5.85 8.92 -11.70
C PRO A 197 4.56 9.24 -10.93
N LEU A 198 4.22 8.43 -9.92
CA LEU A 198 3.00 8.60 -9.15
C LEU A 198 2.97 9.93 -8.38
N PHE A 199 4.09 10.34 -7.78
CA PHE A 199 4.13 11.51 -6.91
C PHE A 199 4.88 12.72 -7.50
N LEU A 200 5.74 12.53 -8.53
CA LEU A 200 6.42 13.64 -9.19
C LEU A 200 5.74 14.05 -10.49
N ASP A 201 5.22 13.11 -11.30
CA ASP A 201 4.72 13.42 -12.65
C ASP A 201 3.22 13.63 -12.69
N ALA A 202 2.46 13.13 -11.70
CA ALA A 202 1.01 13.24 -11.63
C ALA A 202 0.57 14.37 -10.69
N ASP A 203 -0.62 14.94 -10.92
CA ASP A 203 -1.30 15.82 -9.97
C ASP A 203 -1.75 15.03 -8.73
N PHE A 204 -2.22 13.82 -8.97
CA PHE A 204 -2.56 12.82 -7.97
C PHE A 204 -2.52 11.42 -8.58
N TRP A 205 -2.61 10.40 -7.72
CA TRP A 205 -2.71 9.02 -8.14
C TRP A 205 -3.75 8.25 -7.34
N ILE A 206 -4.26 7.19 -7.94
CA ILE A 206 -5.26 6.29 -7.38
C ILE A 206 -4.64 4.91 -7.21
N ASN A 207 -4.82 4.33 -6.04
CA ASN A 207 -4.34 2.99 -5.71
C ASN A 207 -5.43 1.95 -5.99
N LEU A 208 -5.09 0.92 -6.77
CA LEU A 208 -6.00 -0.16 -7.16
C LEU A 208 -5.42 -1.52 -6.73
N PRO A 209 -5.39 -1.82 -5.42
CA PRO A 209 -4.84 -3.07 -4.91
C PRO A 209 -5.77 -4.25 -5.17
N VAL A 210 -5.20 -5.44 -4.98
CA VAL A 210 -5.92 -6.69 -4.74
C VAL A 210 -5.51 -7.21 -3.36
N TYR A 211 -6.38 -7.96 -2.71
CA TYR A 211 -6.14 -8.42 -1.35
C TYR A 211 -5.79 -9.91 -1.29
N THR A 212 -4.63 -10.20 -0.69
CA THR A 212 -4.24 -11.56 -0.34
C THR A 212 -3.71 -11.61 1.09
N ASP A 213 -3.73 -12.78 1.72
CA ASP A 213 -2.92 -13.02 2.89
C ASP A 213 -1.43 -12.96 2.50
N HIS A 214 -0.57 -12.70 3.48
CA HIS A 214 0.88 -12.74 3.31
C HIS A 214 1.57 -13.08 4.63
N SER A 215 2.46 -14.06 4.60
CA SER A 215 3.12 -14.60 5.79
C SER A 215 3.97 -13.59 6.56
N MET A 216 4.46 -12.54 5.90
CA MET A 216 5.35 -11.53 6.49
C MET A 216 4.70 -10.14 6.63
N LEU A 217 3.58 -9.91 5.97
CA LEU A 217 2.91 -8.59 5.93
C LEU A 217 1.52 -8.61 6.55
N GLY A 218 1.00 -9.80 6.84
CA GLY A 218 -0.39 -10.02 7.21
C GLY A 218 -1.30 -9.90 5.99
N VAL A 219 -1.51 -8.70 5.51
CA VAL A 219 -2.29 -8.43 4.31
C VAL A 219 -1.41 -7.80 3.24
N ASN A 220 -1.40 -8.38 2.05
CA ASN A 220 -0.94 -7.72 0.85
C ASN A 220 -2.14 -6.97 0.27
N GLY A 221 -2.17 -5.68 0.44
CA GLY A 221 -3.33 -4.84 0.13
C GLY A 221 -2.93 -3.42 -0.28
N ALA A 222 -3.68 -2.44 0.20
CA ALA A 222 -3.51 -1.04 -0.19
C ALA A 222 -2.13 -0.47 0.17
N LEU A 223 -1.66 -0.71 1.40
CA LEU A 223 -0.36 -0.22 1.85
C LEU A 223 0.79 -0.84 1.06
N VAL A 224 0.75 -2.15 0.86
CA VAL A 224 1.82 -2.89 0.19
C VAL A 224 1.89 -2.55 -1.30
N ASN A 225 0.74 -2.38 -1.96
CA ASN A 225 0.70 -1.98 -3.38
C ASN A 225 1.29 -0.58 -3.60
N ALA A 226 1.06 0.33 -2.67
CA ALA A 226 1.59 1.68 -2.72
C ALA A 226 3.10 1.78 -2.44
N THR A 227 3.67 0.79 -1.76
CA THR A 227 5.03 0.83 -1.21
C THR A 227 5.95 -0.23 -1.79
N LEU A 228 5.93 -1.47 -1.27
CA LEU A 228 6.87 -2.51 -1.71
C LEU A 228 6.71 -2.84 -3.19
N TRP A 229 5.50 -2.83 -3.74
CA TRP A 229 5.25 -3.05 -5.16
C TRP A 229 5.41 -1.78 -6.01
N ASN A 230 5.88 -0.70 -5.40
CA ASN A 230 6.22 0.57 -6.04
C ASN A 230 7.68 0.98 -5.83
N ALA A 231 8.49 0.08 -5.27
CA ALA A 231 9.90 0.33 -4.96
C ALA A 231 10.79 -0.79 -5.48
N SER A 232 12.08 -0.46 -5.69
CA SER A 232 13.12 -1.43 -6.03
C SER A 232 13.72 -2.07 -4.76
N ASN A 233 14.46 -3.15 -4.94
CA ASN A 233 15.26 -3.79 -3.89
C ASN A 233 14.46 -4.11 -2.61
N THR A 234 13.22 -4.57 -2.75
CA THR A 234 12.31 -4.83 -1.63
C THR A 234 12.43 -6.25 -1.06
N ALA A 235 12.99 -7.20 -1.80
CA ALA A 235 13.20 -8.59 -1.36
C ALA A 235 14.00 -8.68 -0.04
N ARG A 236 14.89 -7.72 0.20
CA ARG A 236 15.71 -7.63 1.42
C ARG A 236 14.89 -7.52 2.71
N PHE A 237 13.67 -6.97 2.63
CA PHE A 237 12.80 -6.80 3.80
C PHE A 237 12.12 -8.09 4.26
N PHE A 238 11.98 -9.08 3.37
CA PHE A 238 11.32 -10.35 3.68
C PHE A 238 12.17 -11.37 4.44
N ARG A 239 13.29 -10.94 5.03
CA ARG A 239 14.16 -11.79 5.86
C ARG A 239 13.75 -11.87 7.32
N SER A 240 12.93 -10.93 7.77
CA SER A 240 12.44 -10.86 9.13
C SER A 240 11.00 -10.40 9.16
N PRO A 241 10.14 -10.99 10.00
CA PRO A 241 8.73 -10.58 10.14
C PRO A 241 8.55 -9.14 10.65
N ALA A 242 9.61 -8.52 11.18
CA ALA A 242 9.57 -7.14 11.62
C ALA A 242 9.94 -6.14 10.52
N ASN A 243 10.83 -6.51 9.59
CA ASN A 243 11.40 -5.57 8.63
C ASN A 243 10.43 -5.14 7.54
N ALA A 244 9.73 -6.08 6.91
CA ALA A 244 8.78 -5.77 5.86
C ALA A 244 7.60 -4.91 6.38
N PRO A 245 6.99 -5.22 7.53
CA PRO A 245 5.98 -4.37 8.16
C PRO A 245 6.43 -2.94 8.43
N ALA A 246 7.64 -2.77 8.98
CA ALA A 246 8.21 -1.46 9.26
C ALA A 246 8.45 -0.66 7.97
N ALA A 247 9.07 -1.29 6.96
CA ALA A 247 9.34 -0.65 5.67
C ALA A 247 8.05 -0.20 4.96
N VAL A 248 6.99 -1.02 4.98
CA VAL A 248 5.68 -0.65 4.43
C VAL A 248 5.11 0.57 5.13
N ALA A 249 5.12 0.58 6.46
CA ALA A 249 4.58 1.69 7.24
C ALA A 249 5.36 2.98 7.01
N GLU A 250 6.69 2.93 7.05
CA GLU A 250 7.56 4.09 6.85
C GLU A 250 7.48 4.64 5.42
N MET A 251 7.50 3.78 4.40
CA MET A 251 7.29 4.21 3.00
C MET A 251 5.91 4.83 2.79
N SER A 252 4.85 4.28 3.42
CA SER A 252 3.50 4.83 3.33
C SER A 252 3.38 6.21 3.95
N ALA A 253 4.24 6.55 4.91
CA ALA A 253 4.27 7.82 5.60
C ALA A 253 5.09 8.89 4.87
N ILE A 254 5.79 8.56 3.77
CA ILE A 254 6.56 9.53 2.98
C ILE A 254 5.61 10.63 2.48
N PRO A 255 5.86 11.91 2.84
CA PRO A 255 4.93 12.99 2.58
C PRO A 255 4.57 13.16 1.11
N GLU A 256 5.54 13.07 0.21
CA GLU A 256 5.35 13.28 -1.22
C GLU A 256 4.47 12.19 -1.84
N LEU A 257 4.67 10.95 -1.44
CA LEU A 257 3.85 9.82 -1.88
C LEU A 257 2.42 9.97 -1.35
N ARG A 258 2.27 10.34 -0.07
CA ARG A 258 0.99 10.41 0.61
C ARG A 258 0.14 11.60 0.16
N GLN A 259 0.74 12.77 -0.02
CA GLN A 259 0.02 14.00 -0.41
C GLN A 259 -0.61 13.88 -1.80
N THR A 260 -0.04 13.07 -2.67
CA THR A 260 -0.54 12.81 -4.02
C THR A 260 -1.43 11.57 -4.11
N TRP A 261 -1.48 10.73 -3.06
CA TRP A 261 -2.37 9.57 -2.98
C TRP A 261 -3.81 10.00 -2.70
N MET A 262 -4.62 10.12 -3.76
CA MET A 262 -5.98 10.64 -3.66
C MET A 262 -6.90 9.72 -2.85
N PHE A 263 -6.99 8.46 -3.24
CA PHE A 263 -7.72 7.40 -2.56
C PHE A 263 -7.30 6.02 -3.05
N THR A 264 -7.78 5.02 -2.35
CA THR A 264 -7.73 3.62 -2.77
C THR A 264 -9.12 3.19 -3.23
N ILE A 265 -9.21 2.52 -4.37
CA ILE A 265 -10.43 1.86 -4.84
C ILE A 265 -10.12 0.39 -5.11
N ALA A 266 -10.89 -0.52 -4.54
CA ALA A 266 -10.65 -1.94 -4.63
C ALA A 266 -11.95 -2.71 -4.89
N SER A 267 -11.89 -3.64 -5.84
CA SER A 267 -12.93 -4.65 -6.01
C SER A 267 -12.68 -5.84 -5.10
N LEU A 268 -13.72 -6.35 -4.49
CA LEU A 268 -13.70 -7.62 -3.77
C LEU A 268 -14.12 -8.81 -4.64
N GLU A 269 -14.07 -8.64 -5.97
CA GLU A 269 -14.31 -9.71 -6.95
C GLU A 269 -13.47 -10.94 -6.66
N HIS A 270 -12.21 -10.72 -6.31
CA HIS A 270 -11.30 -11.79 -5.88
C HIS A 270 -10.41 -11.31 -4.76
N TYR A 271 -10.37 -12.07 -3.69
CA TYR A 271 -9.38 -11.94 -2.64
C TYR A 271 -9.03 -13.31 -2.06
N GLN A 272 -7.83 -13.47 -1.54
CA GLN A 272 -7.30 -14.76 -1.11
C GLN A 272 -6.99 -14.77 0.38
N PHE A 273 -7.28 -15.89 1.03
CA PHE A 273 -7.12 -16.02 2.49
C PHE A 273 -6.04 -17.03 2.91
N ILE A 274 -5.50 -17.85 1.97
CA ILE A 274 -4.38 -18.78 2.21
C ILE A 274 -3.46 -18.84 0.99
N GLY A 275 -2.15 -18.81 1.26
CA GLY A 275 -1.10 -19.06 0.27
C GLY A 275 -0.68 -17.85 -0.56
N GLY A 276 -1.11 -16.64 -0.17
CA GLY A 276 -0.65 -15.41 -0.83
C GLY A 276 0.86 -15.16 -0.69
N PRO A 277 1.40 -14.32 -1.59
CA PRO A 277 0.68 -13.53 -2.58
C PRO A 277 0.36 -14.27 -3.90
N PHE A 278 0.79 -15.51 -4.09
CA PHE A 278 0.53 -16.24 -5.33
C PHE A 278 -0.90 -16.76 -5.39
N PHE A 279 -1.53 -16.66 -6.56
CA PHE A 279 -2.92 -17.06 -6.73
C PHE A 279 -3.15 -18.56 -6.46
N ASN A 280 -4.14 -18.84 -5.63
CA ASN A 280 -4.64 -20.18 -5.34
C ASN A 280 -6.17 -20.16 -5.31
N SER A 281 -6.78 -20.72 -6.33
CA SER A 281 -8.25 -20.71 -6.49
C SER A 281 -9.00 -21.46 -5.38
N LEU A 282 -8.37 -22.44 -4.71
CA LEU A 282 -8.99 -23.18 -3.61
C LEU A 282 -9.20 -22.34 -2.36
N TYR A 283 -8.42 -21.29 -2.19
CA TYR A 283 -8.43 -20.44 -1.01
C TYR A 283 -8.71 -18.97 -1.34
N SER A 284 -9.40 -18.73 -2.42
CA SER A 284 -9.92 -17.43 -2.81
C SER A 284 -11.40 -17.30 -2.48
N ALA A 285 -11.83 -16.06 -2.31
CA ALA A 285 -13.22 -15.69 -2.08
C ALA A 285 -13.61 -14.53 -3.00
N SER A 286 -14.91 -14.31 -3.16
CA SER A 286 -15.49 -13.27 -3.98
C SER A 286 -16.67 -12.63 -3.26
N GLU A 287 -16.71 -11.30 -3.26
CA GLU A 287 -17.86 -10.50 -2.82
C GLU A 287 -18.18 -9.47 -3.92
N PRO A 288 -19.47 -9.25 -4.24
CA PRO A 288 -19.86 -8.33 -5.31
C PRO A 288 -19.81 -6.87 -4.82
N LEU A 289 -18.65 -6.44 -4.34
CA LEU A 289 -18.46 -5.14 -3.70
C LEU A 289 -17.27 -4.41 -4.32
N VAL A 290 -17.41 -3.10 -4.43
CA VAL A 290 -16.32 -2.17 -4.71
C VAL A 290 -16.24 -1.16 -3.57
N TRP A 291 -15.05 -0.98 -3.03
CA TRP A 291 -14.78 -0.02 -1.96
C TRP A 291 -13.92 1.13 -2.45
N LEU A 292 -14.21 2.32 -1.94
CA LEU A 292 -13.36 3.50 -2.06
C LEU A 292 -13.11 4.07 -0.67
N SER A 293 -11.86 4.41 -0.35
CA SER A 293 -11.50 5.12 0.89
C SER A 293 -10.23 5.96 0.71
N THR A 294 -10.13 7.03 1.49
CA THR A 294 -8.91 7.83 1.65
C THR A 294 -7.99 7.30 2.74
N ASP A 295 -8.44 6.32 3.52
CA ASP A 295 -7.68 5.67 4.58
C ASP A 295 -7.30 4.25 4.14
N PRO A 296 -6.05 4.03 3.68
CA PRO A 296 -5.61 2.71 3.24
C PRO A 296 -5.46 1.71 4.39
N VAL A 297 -5.19 2.19 5.62
CA VAL A 297 -5.02 1.34 6.79
C VAL A 297 -6.34 0.69 7.17
N ILE A 298 -7.45 1.46 7.18
CA ILE A 298 -8.77 0.91 7.50
C ILE A 298 -9.22 -0.11 6.46
N MET A 299 -8.91 0.11 5.18
CA MET A 299 -9.23 -0.87 4.13
C MET A 299 -8.48 -2.18 4.35
N ASP A 300 -7.17 -2.12 4.62
CA ASP A 300 -6.36 -3.30 4.89
C ASP A 300 -6.78 -3.99 6.20
N ALA A 301 -7.18 -3.23 7.23
CA ALA A 301 -7.68 -3.77 8.50
C ALA A 301 -9.02 -4.53 8.32
N LEU A 302 -9.94 -3.96 7.54
CA LEU A 302 -11.20 -4.61 7.20
C LEU A 302 -10.99 -5.89 6.38
N MET A 303 -10.02 -5.88 5.49
CA MET A 303 -9.67 -7.08 4.71
C MET A 303 -8.97 -8.12 5.56
N ARG A 304 -8.10 -7.72 6.52
CA ARG A 304 -7.52 -8.65 7.50
C ARG A 304 -8.61 -9.38 8.28
N GLU A 305 -9.63 -8.66 8.75
CA GLU A 305 -10.77 -9.29 9.46
C GLU A 305 -11.51 -10.29 8.58
N ARG A 306 -11.73 -9.97 7.29
CA ARG A 306 -12.37 -10.89 6.33
C ARG A 306 -11.53 -12.14 6.09
N ILE A 307 -10.25 -11.96 5.85
CA ILE A 307 -9.28 -13.05 5.65
C ILE A 307 -9.26 -13.94 6.89
N ASP A 308 -9.12 -13.40 8.09
CA ASP A 308 -9.10 -14.17 9.34
C ASP A 308 -10.40 -14.92 9.59
N ARG A 309 -11.54 -14.33 9.27
CA ARG A 309 -12.86 -14.99 9.36
C ARG A 309 -12.93 -16.20 8.43
N LEU A 310 -12.45 -16.08 7.19
CA LEU A 310 -12.42 -17.18 6.22
C LEU A 310 -11.41 -18.25 6.64
N ARG A 311 -10.22 -17.87 7.09
CA ARG A 311 -9.22 -18.81 7.63
C ARG A 311 -9.84 -19.64 8.74
N LYS A 312 -10.43 -19.00 9.75
CA LYS A 312 -11.08 -19.67 10.88
C LYS A 312 -12.22 -20.60 10.44
N ARG A 313 -13.07 -20.17 9.50
CA ARG A 313 -14.17 -20.99 8.97
C ARG A 313 -13.68 -22.24 8.23
N ASN A 314 -12.48 -22.20 7.68
CA ASN A 314 -11.85 -23.31 6.95
C ASN A 314 -10.83 -24.09 7.81
N GLY A 315 -10.79 -23.87 9.13
CA GLY A 315 -9.93 -24.61 10.06
C GLY A 315 -8.46 -24.18 10.08
N PHE A 316 -8.16 -22.97 9.58
CA PHE A 316 -6.82 -22.41 9.61
C PHE A 316 -6.67 -21.39 10.74
N GLU A 317 -5.44 -21.24 11.24
CA GLU A 317 -5.09 -20.20 12.18
C GLU A 317 -5.25 -18.80 11.54
N PRO A 318 -5.66 -17.78 12.31
CA PRO A 318 -5.68 -16.40 11.84
C PRO A 318 -4.26 -15.93 11.43
N LEU A 319 -4.19 -14.80 10.77
CA LEU A 319 -2.91 -14.14 10.49
C LEU A 319 -2.22 -13.79 11.81
N SER A 320 -0.91 -13.95 11.85
CA SER A 320 -0.13 -13.73 13.07
C SER A 320 -0.32 -12.30 13.61
N GLU A 321 -0.56 -12.17 14.90
CA GLU A 321 -0.63 -10.89 15.60
C GLU A 321 0.74 -10.23 15.77
N GLU A 322 1.83 -10.98 15.57
CA GLU A 322 3.19 -10.44 15.58
C GLU A 322 3.48 -9.55 14.37
N ILE A 323 2.69 -9.70 13.29
CA ILE A 323 2.81 -8.89 12.08
C ILE A 323 2.07 -7.57 12.28
N ARG A 324 2.81 -6.51 12.52
CA ARG A 324 2.29 -5.22 12.96
C ARG A 324 2.30 -4.14 11.87
N THR A 325 2.10 -4.50 10.62
CA THR A 325 2.11 -3.57 9.48
C THR A 325 1.10 -2.43 9.67
N LEU A 326 -0.11 -2.78 10.08
CA LEU A 326 -1.21 -1.81 10.24
C LEU A 326 -0.99 -0.90 11.44
N GLU A 327 -0.56 -1.46 12.57
CA GLU A 327 -0.27 -0.71 13.79
C GLU A 327 0.89 0.25 13.61
N PHE A 328 1.93 -0.14 12.87
CA PHE A 328 3.04 0.76 12.53
C PHE A 328 2.55 1.89 11.64
N ALA A 329 1.75 1.61 10.61
CA ALA A 329 1.18 2.63 9.75
C ALA A 329 0.24 3.59 10.52
N GLU A 330 -0.58 3.09 11.46
CA GLU A 330 -1.41 3.93 12.33
C GLU A 330 -0.52 4.82 13.23
N THR A 331 0.55 4.27 13.81
CA THR A 331 1.48 5.03 14.65
C THR A 331 2.14 6.19 13.88
N LEU A 332 2.43 5.99 12.60
CA LEU A 332 2.98 7.02 11.71
C LEU A 332 1.88 7.95 11.13
N GLY A 333 0.63 7.80 11.55
CA GLY A 333 -0.47 8.65 11.15
C GLY A 333 -0.93 8.44 9.70
N VAL A 334 -0.68 7.26 9.10
CA VAL A 334 -1.11 6.93 7.74
C VAL A 334 -2.61 6.70 7.66
N GLY A 335 -3.21 6.12 8.69
CA GLY A 335 -4.63 5.84 8.78
C GLY A 335 -5.01 5.22 10.12
N SER A 336 -6.13 4.52 10.20
CA SER A 336 -6.64 3.93 11.45
C SER A 336 -6.88 2.43 11.34
N THR A 337 -6.49 1.68 12.37
CA THR A 337 -6.78 0.25 12.50
C THR A 337 -8.16 -0.04 13.12
N ARG A 338 -8.86 1.00 13.56
CA ARG A 338 -10.11 0.88 14.32
C ARG A 338 -11.31 0.55 13.42
N ILE A 339 -11.45 -0.71 13.02
CA ILE A 339 -12.54 -1.18 12.14
C ILE A 339 -13.95 -0.86 12.65
N LYS A 340 -14.15 -0.79 13.98
CA LYS A 340 -15.43 -0.40 14.59
C LYS A 340 -15.77 1.08 14.38
N ALA A 341 -14.79 1.90 14.03
CA ALA A 341 -14.97 3.31 13.70
C ALA A 341 -15.11 3.55 12.20
N ALA A 342 -14.97 2.51 11.35
CA ALA A 342 -15.21 2.63 9.93
C ALA A 342 -16.68 2.99 9.67
N LYS A 343 -16.89 4.04 8.89
CA LYS A 343 -18.22 4.46 8.47
C LYS A 343 -18.49 3.96 7.06
N PHE A 344 -19.27 2.91 6.93
CA PHE A 344 -19.75 2.47 5.62
C PHE A 344 -20.83 3.41 5.11
N ILE A 345 -20.73 3.76 3.85
CA ILE A 345 -21.66 4.62 3.11
C ILE A 345 -22.02 3.86 1.84
N ASP A 346 -23.23 3.32 1.83
CA ASP A 346 -23.78 2.63 0.66
C ASP A 346 -23.98 3.63 -0.46
N VAL A 347 -23.42 3.31 -1.61
CA VAL A 347 -23.52 4.10 -2.83
C VAL A 347 -24.27 3.30 -3.87
N TYR A 348 -25.32 3.88 -4.40
CA TYR A 348 -26.16 3.26 -5.42
C TYR A 348 -25.85 3.90 -6.78
N PRO A 349 -25.54 3.09 -7.80
CA PRO A 349 -25.29 3.55 -9.17
C PRO A 349 -26.49 4.23 -9.81
#